data_d410687467b86e3784c8be3739d1cfb9
#
_entry.id   d410687467b86e3784c8be3739d1cfb9
#
_cell.length_a   1.000
_cell.length_b   1.000
_cell.length_c   1.000
_cell.angle_alpha   90.00
_cell.angle_beta   90.00
_cell.angle_gamma   90.00
#
_symmetry.space_group_name_H-M   'P 1'
#
loop_
_entity.id
_entity.type
_entity.pdbx_description
1 polymer ?
#
loop_
_entity_poly.entity_id
_entity_poly.type
_entity_poly.pdbx_seq_one_letter_code
_entity_poly.pdbx_strand_id
1 'polypeptide(L)'
;MLSADLTAFVLTLKLALLSTFILLIIGTPIAWWLARTNWRLRFLVEAMVALPLVLPPTVLGFYLLILLGANGPLALLGGGTLAFSFTGLVFGSVIYSMPFVIQPLQDAFQAAGKRPLEVAATLRASPWDRFFTVAIPLARPGFITAAVLGFAHTIGEFGVVLMIGGNIPGQTQVLSIAIYDHVESLDYTSAHLLSGGLLVLSFILLAAVYASNKRFRVLKL
;
A
#
# COMPACT_ATOMS: atom_id res chain seq x y z
N MET A 1 26.41 -13.70 -4.29
CA MET A 1 25.48 -12.83 -5.04
C MET A 1 24.07 -13.42 -5.01
N LEU A 2 23.77 -14.56 -5.60
CA LEU A 2 22.42 -15.16 -5.63
C LEU A 2 21.70 -15.24 -4.26
N SER A 3 22.40 -15.51 -3.17
CA SER A 3 21.82 -15.58 -1.83
C SER A 3 21.39 -14.21 -1.26
N ALA A 4 22.13 -13.14 -1.57
CA ALA A 4 21.83 -11.78 -1.13
C ALA A 4 20.60 -11.23 -1.90
N ASP A 5 20.58 -11.42 -3.22
CA ASP A 5 19.47 -11.01 -4.08
C ASP A 5 18.17 -11.74 -3.73
N LEU A 6 18.28 -13.05 -3.42
CA LEU A 6 17.15 -13.83 -2.94
C LEU A 6 16.64 -13.31 -1.58
N THR A 7 17.54 -12.91 -0.69
CA THR A 7 17.18 -12.31 0.60
C THR A 7 16.44 -10.98 0.39
N ALA A 8 16.95 -10.11 -0.50
CA ALA A 8 16.32 -8.85 -0.86
C ALA A 8 14.93 -9.07 -1.48
N PHE A 9 14.79 -10.07 -2.34
CA PHE A 9 13.49 -10.46 -2.93
C PHE A 9 12.49 -10.92 -1.85
N VAL A 10 12.89 -11.82 -0.96
CA VAL A 10 12.03 -12.31 0.14
C VAL A 10 11.65 -11.17 1.07
N LEU A 11 12.59 -10.26 1.39
CA LEU A 11 12.33 -9.09 2.22
C LEU A 11 11.30 -8.16 1.56
N THR A 12 11.43 -7.92 0.25
CA THR A 12 10.48 -7.11 -0.52
C THR A 12 9.07 -7.72 -0.49
N LEU A 13 8.96 -9.05 -0.69
CA LEU A 13 7.66 -9.73 -0.62
C LEU A 13 7.05 -9.63 0.79
N LYS A 14 7.84 -9.82 1.84
CA LYS A 14 7.38 -9.66 3.23
C LYS A 14 6.90 -8.23 3.49
N LEU A 15 7.67 -7.23 3.04
CA LEU A 15 7.30 -5.82 3.18
C LEU A 15 5.98 -5.53 2.47
N ALA A 16 5.86 -5.93 1.20
CA ALA A 16 4.69 -5.67 0.39
C ALA A 16 3.43 -6.37 0.94
N LEU A 17 3.54 -7.64 1.35
CA LEU A 17 2.42 -8.37 1.94
C LEU A 17 1.97 -7.75 3.27
N LEU A 18 2.91 -7.47 4.17
CA LEU A 18 2.59 -6.93 5.49
C LEU A 18 2.01 -5.51 5.38
N SER A 19 2.62 -4.64 4.58
CA SER A 19 2.14 -3.27 4.38
C SER A 19 0.75 -3.25 3.74
N THR A 20 0.52 -4.08 2.71
CA THR A 20 -0.80 -4.20 2.06
C THR A 20 -1.85 -4.72 3.03
N PHE A 21 -1.52 -5.74 3.83
CA PHE A 21 -2.44 -6.29 4.83
C PHE A 21 -2.83 -5.24 5.88
N ILE A 22 -1.85 -4.51 6.42
CA ILE A 22 -2.09 -3.42 7.37
C ILE A 22 -2.96 -2.34 6.73
N LEU A 23 -2.64 -1.94 5.48
CA LEU A 23 -3.40 -0.94 4.75
C LEU A 23 -4.84 -1.37 4.48
N LEU A 24 -5.09 -2.63 4.18
CA LEU A 24 -6.46 -3.14 4.02
C LEU A 24 -7.25 -3.06 5.32
N ILE A 25 -6.61 -3.35 6.46
CA ILE A 25 -7.27 -3.26 7.79
C ILE A 25 -7.55 -1.81 8.16
N ILE A 26 -6.54 -0.93 8.08
CA ILE A 26 -6.67 0.48 8.50
C ILE A 26 -7.40 1.30 7.43
N GLY A 27 -7.12 1.04 6.16
CA GLY A 27 -7.69 1.77 5.03
C GLY A 27 -9.18 1.50 4.83
N THR A 28 -9.66 0.29 5.15
CA THR A 28 -11.09 -0.04 4.99
C THR A 28 -12.02 0.86 5.80
N PRO A 29 -11.82 1.07 7.12
CA PRO A 29 -12.67 2.00 7.87
C PRO A 29 -12.51 3.45 7.41
N ILE A 30 -11.32 3.88 7.01
CA ILE A 30 -11.08 5.23 6.49
C ILE A 30 -11.84 5.41 5.17
N ALA A 31 -11.68 4.48 4.21
CA ALA A 31 -12.36 4.50 2.93
C ALA A 31 -13.89 4.46 3.08
N TRP A 32 -14.38 3.61 4.00
CA TRP A 32 -15.80 3.53 4.32
C TRP A 32 -16.34 4.84 4.86
N TRP A 33 -15.63 5.47 5.79
CA TRP A 33 -16.02 6.75 6.35
C TRP A 33 -16.00 7.85 5.29
N LEU A 34 -14.93 7.95 4.48
CA LEU A 34 -14.81 8.92 3.39
C LEU A 34 -15.92 8.76 2.33
N ALA A 35 -16.30 7.52 2.02
CA ALA A 35 -17.35 7.25 1.04
C ALA A 35 -18.76 7.71 1.50
N ARG A 36 -18.96 7.89 2.80
CA ARG A 36 -20.29 8.10 3.38
C ARG A 36 -20.47 9.40 4.16
N THR A 37 -19.38 10.00 4.58
CA THR A 37 -19.42 11.22 5.37
C THR A 37 -19.94 12.41 4.57
N ASN A 38 -20.77 13.23 5.22
CA ASN A 38 -21.19 14.54 4.70
C ASN A 38 -20.40 15.69 5.36
N TRP A 39 -19.34 15.38 6.08
CA TRP A 39 -18.52 16.36 6.76
C TRP A 39 -17.86 17.33 5.74
N ARG A 40 -18.00 18.62 5.98
CA ARG A 40 -17.53 19.66 5.05
C ARG A 40 -16.01 19.65 4.82
N LEU A 41 -15.23 19.23 5.82
CA LEU A 41 -13.78 19.20 5.76
C LEU A 41 -13.21 17.83 5.33
N ARG A 42 -14.07 16.91 4.81
CA ARG A 42 -13.62 15.59 4.32
C ARG A 42 -12.51 15.72 3.27
N PHE A 43 -12.53 16.79 2.47
CA PHE A 43 -11.52 17.06 1.44
C PHE A 43 -10.10 17.17 2.01
N LEU A 44 -9.94 17.61 3.27
CA LEU A 44 -8.63 17.65 3.92
C LEU A 44 -8.10 16.24 4.18
N VAL A 45 -8.97 15.31 4.61
CA VAL A 45 -8.58 13.91 4.82
C VAL A 45 -8.29 13.24 3.47
N GLU A 46 -9.11 13.51 2.44
CA GLU A 46 -8.86 13.04 1.08
C GLU A 46 -7.50 13.56 0.55
N ALA A 47 -7.21 14.84 0.78
CA ALA A 47 -5.92 15.43 0.42
C ALA A 47 -4.74 14.81 1.19
N MET A 48 -4.90 14.53 2.49
CA MET A 48 -3.87 13.85 3.28
C MET A 48 -3.61 12.43 2.78
N VAL A 49 -4.67 11.69 2.44
CA VAL A 49 -4.57 10.34 1.86
C VAL A 49 -3.87 10.40 0.50
N ALA A 50 -4.17 11.40 -0.33
CA ALA A 50 -3.60 11.55 -1.67
C ALA A 50 -2.21 12.18 -1.68
N LEU A 51 -1.77 12.80 -0.58
CA LEU A 51 -0.52 13.56 -0.49
C LEU A 51 0.72 12.78 -0.98
N PRO A 52 0.88 11.48 -0.65
CA PRO A 52 2.00 10.68 -1.13
C PRO A 52 2.11 10.56 -2.66
N LEU A 53 1.02 10.73 -3.40
CA LEU A 53 1.05 10.69 -4.89
C LEU A 53 1.75 11.91 -5.50
N VAL A 54 1.74 13.04 -4.80
CA VAL A 54 2.24 14.32 -5.31
C VAL A 54 3.64 14.62 -4.75
N LEU A 55 3.91 14.20 -3.53
CA LEU A 55 5.20 14.43 -2.90
C LEU A 55 6.30 13.58 -3.56
N PRO A 56 7.47 14.16 -3.85
CA PRO A 56 8.63 13.37 -4.21
C PRO A 56 8.94 12.33 -3.12
N PRO A 57 9.25 11.08 -3.50
CA PRO A 57 9.53 10.01 -2.53
C PRO A 57 10.63 10.36 -1.53
N THR A 58 11.63 11.13 -1.97
CA THR A 58 12.75 11.61 -1.13
C THR A 58 12.28 12.60 -0.07
N VAL A 59 11.32 13.48 -0.39
CA VAL A 59 10.76 14.45 0.57
C VAL A 59 9.97 13.73 1.64
N LEU A 60 9.08 12.81 1.24
CA LEU A 60 8.33 12.01 2.19
C LEU A 60 9.25 11.16 3.05
N GLY A 61 10.23 10.48 2.43
CA GLY A 61 11.22 9.66 3.13
C GLY A 61 12.04 10.46 4.14
N PHE A 62 12.42 11.70 3.81
CA PHE A 62 13.13 12.59 4.72
C PHE A 62 12.31 12.93 5.98
N TYR A 63 11.06 13.33 5.81
CA TYR A 63 10.21 13.63 6.97
C TYR A 63 9.90 12.39 7.81
N LEU A 64 9.73 11.24 7.17
CA LEU A 64 9.59 9.96 7.87
C LEU A 64 10.87 9.58 8.61
N LEU A 65 12.04 9.82 8.04
CA LEU A 65 13.32 9.60 8.73
C LEU A 65 13.45 10.46 9.98
N ILE A 66 13.04 11.74 9.93
CA ILE A 66 13.00 12.60 11.11
C ILE A 66 12.02 12.05 12.15
N LEU A 67 10.83 11.63 11.72
CA LEU A 67 9.80 11.11 12.62
C LEU A 67 10.22 9.82 13.33
N LEU A 68 10.88 8.89 12.60
CA LEU A 68 11.25 7.56 13.05
C LEU A 68 12.65 7.49 13.65
N GLY A 69 13.45 8.54 13.48
CA GLY A 69 14.86 8.61 13.94
C GLY A 69 15.00 8.69 15.45
N ALA A 70 16.24 8.50 15.93
CA ALA A 70 16.57 8.46 17.36
C ALA A 70 16.19 9.73 18.14
N ASN A 71 16.19 10.89 17.48
CA ASN A 71 15.80 12.18 18.06
C ASN A 71 14.41 12.63 17.60
N GLY A 72 13.66 11.74 16.96
CA GLY A 72 12.33 12.03 16.42
C GLY A 72 11.25 11.99 17.50
N PRO A 73 10.06 12.56 17.18
CA PRO A 73 8.93 12.58 18.12
C PRO A 73 8.53 11.21 18.66
N LEU A 74 8.61 10.15 17.84
CA LEU A 74 8.31 8.78 18.27
C LEU A 74 9.31 8.25 19.30
N ALA A 75 10.59 8.55 19.14
CA ALA A 75 11.63 8.15 20.10
C ALA A 75 11.46 8.91 21.43
N LEU A 76 11.13 10.20 21.38
CA LEU A 76 10.88 11.03 22.56
C LEU A 76 9.65 10.56 23.35
N LEU A 77 8.66 9.94 22.69
CA LEU A 77 7.48 9.32 23.34
C LEU A 77 7.75 7.91 23.88
N GLY A 78 9.01 7.46 23.90
CA GLY A 78 9.39 6.15 24.43
C GLY A 78 9.31 5.00 23.42
N GLY A 79 9.02 5.27 22.15
CA GLY A 79 8.92 4.26 21.08
C GLY A 79 10.27 3.76 20.54
N GLY A 80 11.39 4.33 21.00
CA GLY A 80 12.72 4.03 20.45
C GLY A 80 12.90 4.51 19.00
N THR A 81 14.04 4.18 18.40
CA THR A 81 14.27 4.47 16.97
C THR A 81 13.71 3.33 16.10
N LEU A 82 12.89 3.70 15.13
CA LEU A 82 12.38 2.78 14.11
C LEU A 82 13.10 2.97 12.75
N ALA A 83 13.83 4.08 12.58
CA ALA A 83 14.66 4.26 11.38
C ALA A 83 15.70 3.13 11.28
N PHE A 84 16.03 2.77 10.04
CA PHE A 84 16.98 1.70 9.71
C PHE A 84 16.57 0.31 10.20
N SER A 85 15.26 0.09 10.37
CA SER A 85 14.69 -1.20 10.76
C SER A 85 13.58 -1.65 9.78
N PHE A 86 13.30 -2.95 9.75
CA PHE A 86 12.19 -3.48 8.96
C PHE A 86 10.84 -2.90 9.39
N THR A 87 10.64 -2.66 10.68
CA THR A 87 9.41 -2.01 11.20
C THR A 87 9.27 -0.59 10.67
N GLY A 88 10.38 0.17 10.60
CA GLY A 88 10.40 1.49 9.96
C GLY A 88 10.03 1.44 8.48
N LEU A 89 10.55 0.44 7.74
CA LEU A 89 10.15 0.21 6.35
C LEU A 89 8.65 -0.02 6.22
N VAL A 90 8.08 -0.90 7.06
CA VAL A 90 6.63 -1.18 7.05
C VAL A 90 5.83 0.10 7.31
N PHE A 91 6.23 0.90 8.30
CA PHE A 91 5.56 2.15 8.62
C PHE A 91 5.60 3.14 7.45
N GLY A 92 6.77 3.32 6.83
CA GLY A 92 6.94 4.19 5.66
C GLY A 92 6.14 3.72 4.46
N SER A 93 6.20 2.41 4.15
CA SER A 93 5.46 1.81 3.04
C SER A 93 3.95 1.89 3.23
N VAL A 94 3.45 1.74 4.47
CA VAL A 94 2.02 1.95 4.77
C VAL A 94 1.59 3.38 4.46
N ILE A 95 2.38 4.38 4.85
CA ILE A 95 2.05 5.78 4.54
C ILE A 95 2.16 6.06 3.05
N TYR A 96 3.22 5.61 2.41
CA TYR A 96 3.48 5.90 1.00
C TYR A 96 2.52 5.18 0.06
N SER A 97 2.11 3.95 0.37
CA SER A 97 1.16 3.16 -0.42
C SER A 97 -0.32 3.43 -0.07
N MET A 98 -0.59 4.30 0.92
CA MET A 98 -1.94 4.61 1.40
C MET A 98 -2.94 4.98 0.29
N PRO A 99 -2.63 5.87 -0.66
CA PRO A 99 -3.59 6.24 -1.70
C PRO A 99 -3.97 5.08 -2.61
N PHE A 100 -3.04 4.16 -2.89
CA PHE A 100 -3.26 3.00 -3.75
C PHE A 100 -4.23 1.96 -3.17
N VAL A 101 -4.48 2.03 -1.87
CA VAL A 101 -5.43 1.14 -1.19
C VAL A 101 -6.71 1.88 -0.83
N ILE A 102 -6.62 3.08 -0.24
CA ILE A 102 -7.80 3.79 0.25
C ILE A 102 -8.68 4.29 -0.89
N GLN A 103 -8.11 4.85 -1.97
CA GLN A 103 -8.91 5.38 -3.07
C GLN A 103 -9.75 4.30 -3.77
N PRO A 104 -9.21 3.14 -4.22
CA PRO A 104 -10.03 2.09 -4.82
C PRO A 104 -11.09 1.54 -3.87
N LEU A 105 -10.83 1.46 -2.56
CA LEU A 105 -11.82 1.07 -1.58
C LEU A 105 -12.92 2.11 -1.43
N GLN A 106 -12.56 3.39 -1.37
CA GLN A 106 -13.51 4.52 -1.30
C GLN A 106 -14.44 4.52 -2.52
N ASP A 107 -13.88 4.39 -3.74
CA ASP A 107 -14.63 4.34 -4.98
C ASP A 107 -15.60 3.15 -5.01
N ALA A 108 -15.16 1.97 -4.55
CA ALA A 108 -15.99 0.78 -4.49
C ALA A 108 -17.16 0.93 -3.50
N PHE A 109 -16.90 1.53 -2.33
CA PHE A 109 -17.97 1.82 -1.35
C PHE A 109 -18.93 2.89 -1.84
N GLN A 110 -18.47 3.90 -2.59
CA GLN A 110 -19.32 4.90 -3.24
C GLN A 110 -20.19 4.25 -4.32
N ALA A 111 -19.60 3.39 -5.16
CA ALA A 111 -20.30 2.66 -6.22
C ALA A 111 -21.36 1.69 -5.69
N ALA A 112 -21.16 1.10 -4.51
CA ALA A 112 -22.15 0.26 -3.85
C ALA A 112 -23.43 1.03 -3.49
N GLY A 113 -23.34 2.35 -3.28
CA GLY A 113 -24.45 3.23 -3.00
C GLY A 113 -25.07 3.05 -1.62
N LYS A 114 -26.14 3.81 -1.35
CA LYS A 114 -26.87 3.77 -0.06
C LYS A 114 -28.04 2.77 -0.06
N ARG A 115 -28.69 2.59 -1.21
CA ARG A 115 -29.93 1.81 -1.34
C ARG A 115 -29.83 0.37 -0.79
N PRO A 116 -28.82 -0.45 -1.10
CA PRO A 116 -28.74 -1.81 -0.56
C PRO A 116 -28.70 -1.85 0.96
N LEU A 117 -28.04 -0.85 1.56
CA LEU A 117 -27.89 -0.75 3.01
C LEU A 117 -29.18 -0.25 3.70
N GLU A 118 -29.94 0.60 3.01
CA GLU A 118 -31.26 1.05 3.46
C GLU A 118 -32.26 -0.12 3.43
N VAL A 119 -32.24 -0.93 2.36
CA VAL A 119 -33.07 -2.15 2.29
C VAL A 119 -32.72 -3.12 3.42
N ALA A 120 -31.43 -3.36 3.68
CA ALA A 120 -31.03 -4.21 4.79
C ALA A 120 -31.45 -3.62 6.16
N ALA A 121 -31.49 -2.29 6.29
CA ALA A 121 -31.99 -1.62 7.49
C ALA A 121 -33.49 -1.86 7.71
N THR A 122 -34.32 -1.88 6.65
CA THR A 122 -35.75 -2.21 6.77
C THR A 122 -35.99 -3.64 7.26
N LEU A 123 -35.02 -4.54 6.99
CA LEU A 123 -34.99 -5.91 7.49
C LEU A 123 -34.40 -6.05 8.90
N ARG A 124 -34.26 -4.93 9.63
CA ARG A 124 -33.70 -4.84 11.01
C ARG A 124 -32.21 -5.27 11.13
N ALA A 125 -31.45 -5.31 10.02
CA ALA A 125 -30.03 -5.59 10.08
C ALA A 125 -29.27 -4.49 10.84
N SER A 126 -28.40 -4.89 11.77
CA SER A 126 -27.57 -3.96 12.56
C SER A 126 -26.55 -3.22 11.65
N PRO A 127 -25.97 -2.08 12.08
CA PRO A 127 -24.95 -1.38 11.31
C PRO A 127 -23.74 -2.27 10.95
N TRP A 128 -23.29 -3.11 11.89
CA TRP A 128 -22.19 -4.05 11.68
C TRP A 128 -22.56 -5.15 10.69
N ASP A 129 -23.77 -5.70 10.83
CA ASP A 129 -24.28 -6.71 9.90
C ASP A 129 -24.36 -6.15 8.47
N ARG A 130 -24.93 -4.96 8.29
CA ARG A 130 -24.97 -4.28 6.97
C ARG A 130 -23.58 -4.03 6.38
N PHE A 131 -22.60 -3.74 7.24
CA PHE A 131 -21.23 -3.53 6.77
C PHE A 131 -20.62 -4.84 6.26
N PHE A 132 -20.68 -5.92 7.05
CA PHE A 132 -20.01 -7.18 6.68
C PHE A 132 -20.79 -8.00 5.64
N THR A 133 -22.14 -7.99 5.68
CA THR A 133 -22.95 -8.84 4.79
C THR A 133 -23.39 -8.15 3.51
N VAL A 134 -23.37 -6.81 3.48
CA VAL A 134 -23.80 -6.05 2.29
C VAL A 134 -22.67 -5.20 1.71
N ALA A 135 -22.07 -4.31 2.52
CA ALA A 135 -21.09 -3.35 1.98
C ALA A 135 -19.82 -4.03 1.49
N ILE A 136 -19.19 -4.89 2.30
CA ILE A 136 -17.96 -5.61 1.90
C ILE A 136 -18.19 -6.50 0.68
N PRO A 137 -19.23 -7.34 0.61
CA PRO A 137 -19.48 -8.14 -0.57
C PRO A 137 -19.71 -7.32 -1.86
N LEU A 138 -20.41 -6.20 -1.78
CA LEU A 138 -20.60 -5.30 -2.92
C LEU A 138 -19.31 -4.59 -3.34
N ALA A 139 -18.43 -4.30 -2.39
CA ALA A 139 -17.14 -3.65 -2.63
C ALA A 139 -16.00 -4.63 -2.99
N ARG A 140 -16.25 -5.95 -3.08
CA ARG A 140 -15.22 -6.97 -3.40
C ARG A 140 -14.29 -6.60 -4.55
N PRO A 141 -14.75 -6.07 -5.69
CA PRO A 141 -13.85 -5.67 -6.77
C PRO A 141 -12.85 -4.61 -6.35
N GLY A 142 -13.27 -3.66 -5.51
CA GLY A 142 -12.40 -2.63 -4.94
C GLY A 142 -11.34 -3.20 -4.00
N PHE A 143 -11.70 -4.19 -3.17
CA PHE A 143 -10.74 -4.88 -2.30
C PHE A 143 -9.65 -5.60 -3.11
N ILE A 144 -10.01 -6.27 -4.20
CA ILE A 144 -9.04 -6.92 -5.08
C ILE A 144 -8.13 -5.88 -5.72
N THR A 145 -8.69 -4.80 -6.25
CA THR A 145 -7.92 -3.71 -6.85
C THR A 145 -6.99 -3.06 -5.84
N ALA A 146 -7.48 -2.73 -4.65
CA ALA A 146 -6.72 -2.14 -3.57
C ALA A 146 -5.55 -3.04 -3.12
N ALA A 147 -5.83 -4.34 -2.93
CA ALA A 147 -4.80 -5.31 -2.53
C ALA A 147 -3.68 -5.41 -3.57
N VAL A 148 -4.04 -5.53 -4.85
CA VAL A 148 -3.02 -5.68 -5.91
C VAL A 148 -2.27 -4.38 -6.17
N LEU A 149 -2.95 -3.22 -6.19
CA LEU A 149 -2.28 -1.94 -6.39
C LEU A 149 -1.38 -1.57 -5.21
N GLY A 150 -1.83 -1.77 -3.96
CA GLY A 150 -0.99 -1.54 -2.78
C GLY A 150 0.24 -2.46 -2.77
N PHE A 151 0.05 -3.75 -3.05
CA PHE A 151 1.14 -4.72 -3.15
C PHE A 151 2.13 -4.38 -4.27
N ALA A 152 1.63 -4.10 -5.48
CA ALA A 152 2.48 -3.77 -6.63
C ALA A 152 3.24 -2.46 -6.42
N HIS A 153 2.61 -1.45 -5.81
CA HIS A 153 3.27 -0.19 -5.46
C HIS A 153 4.42 -0.43 -4.48
N THR A 154 4.18 -1.18 -3.39
CA THR A 154 5.20 -1.45 -2.38
C THR A 154 6.37 -2.28 -2.93
N ILE A 155 6.14 -3.20 -3.86
CA ILE A 155 7.24 -3.95 -4.52
C ILE A 155 8.18 -3.01 -5.29
N GLY A 156 7.63 -1.97 -5.94
CA GLY A 156 8.40 -1.01 -6.74
C GLY A 156 8.97 0.16 -5.95
N GLU A 157 8.75 0.21 -4.64
CA GLU A 157 9.19 1.32 -3.79
C GLU A 157 10.72 1.40 -3.72
N PHE A 158 11.28 2.63 -3.91
CA PHE A 158 12.72 2.86 -3.85
C PHE A 158 13.06 4.05 -2.94
N GLY A 159 12.66 5.27 -3.31
CA GLY A 159 13.11 6.49 -2.66
C GLY A 159 12.77 6.59 -1.16
N VAL A 160 11.54 6.23 -0.78
CA VAL A 160 11.11 6.25 0.62
C VAL A 160 11.86 5.19 1.42
N VAL A 161 11.90 3.94 0.93
CA VAL A 161 12.54 2.83 1.64
C VAL A 161 14.05 3.02 1.77
N LEU A 162 14.70 3.62 0.78
CA LEU A 162 16.13 3.95 0.86
C LEU A 162 16.38 5.01 1.94
N MET A 163 15.56 6.06 2.01
CA MET A 163 15.71 7.14 2.99
C MET A 163 15.53 6.67 4.43
N ILE A 164 14.51 5.86 4.70
CA ILE A 164 14.18 5.42 6.08
C ILE A 164 14.86 4.13 6.50
N GLY A 165 15.22 3.28 5.53
CA GLY A 165 15.82 1.97 5.76
C GLY A 165 17.33 1.94 5.56
N GLY A 166 17.86 2.87 4.78
CA GLY A 166 19.23 2.77 4.27
C GLY A 166 19.40 1.56 3.34
N ASN A 167 20.59 1.03 3.30
CA ASN A 167 20.95 -0.12 2.47
C ASN A 167 21.64 -1.19 3.34
N ILE A 168 20.89 -1.81 4.27
CA ILE A 168 21.44 -2.81 5.20
C ILE A 168 21.08 -4.21 4.69
N PRO A 169 22.08 -4.98 4.16
CA PRO A 169 21.84 -6.32 3.65
C PRO A 169 21.16 -7.23 4.69
N GLY A 170 20.12 -7.94 4.24
CA GLY A 170 19.36 -8.86 5.08
C GLY A 170 18.39 -8.22 6.08
N GLN A 171 18.38 -6.89 6.22
CA GLN A 171 17.50 -6.18 7.16
C GLN A 171 16.57 -5.18 6.45
N THR A 172 17.10 -4.28 5.64
CA THR A 172 16.34 -3.21 4.98
C THR A 172 16.61 -3.09 3.49
N GLN A 173 17.59 -3.81 2.95
CA GLN A 173 17.88 -3.85 1.52
C GLN A 173 16.77 -4.60 0.78
N VAL A 174 15.84 -3.85 0.19
CA VAL A 174 14.79 -4.39 -0.67
C VAL A 174 15.28 -4.56 -2.11
N LEU A 175 14.50 -5.26 -2.95
CA LEU A 175 14.89 -5.59 -4.32
C LEU A 175 15.22 -4.37 -5.19
N SER A 176 14.45 -3.28 -5.05
CA SER A 176 14.70 -2.03 -5.78
C SER A 176 16.04 -1.39 -5.41
N ILE A 177 16.47 -1.49 -4.15
CA ILE A 177 17.78 -1.05 -3.68
C ILE A 177 18.87 -1.96 -4.21
N ALA A 178 18.68 -3.29 -4.19
CA ALA A 178 19.64 -4.24 -4.74
C ALA A 178 19.85 -4.02 -6.26
N ILE A 179 18.78 -3.74 -7.01
CA ILE A 179 18.88 -3.38 -8.44
C ILE A 179 19.73 -2.11 -8.60
N TYR A 180 19.50 -1.10 -7.80
CA TYR A 180 20.24 0.16 -7.81
C TYR A 180 21.74 -0.08 -7.53
N ASP A 181 22.08 -0.88 -6.51
CA ASP A 181 23.46 -1.24 -6.18
C ASP A 181 24.19 -1.96 -7.34
N HIS A 182 23.50 -2.89 -8.02
CA HIS A 182 24.05 -3.55 -9.20
C HIS A 182 24.31 -2.55 -10.35
N VAL A 183 23.44 -1.56 -10.53
CA VAL A 183 23.64 -0.52 -11.54
C VAL A 183 24.83 0.38 -11.17
N GLU A 184 24.96 0.80 -9.92
CA GLU A 184 26.09 1.62 -9.45
C GLU A 184 27.43 0.87 -9.55
N SER A 185 27.42 -0.44 -9.29
CA SER A 185 28.61 -1.28 -9.43
C SER A 185 28.91 -1.73 -10.87
N LEU A 186 28.15 -1.24 -11.85
CA LEU A 186 28.24 -1.58 -13.28
C LEU A 186 28.00 -3.08 -13.59
N ASP A 187 27.37 -3.82 -12.66
CA ASP A 187 26.92 -5.20 -12.87
C ASP A 187 25.55 -5.21 -13.56
N TYR A 188 25.53 -4.82 -14.82
CA TYR A 188 24.30 -4.76 -15.60
C TYR A 188 23.66 -6.14 -15.84
N THR A 189 24.41 -7.22 -15.74
CA THR A 189 23.88 -8.58 -15.90
C THR A 189 22.92 -8.92 -14.77
N SER A 190 23.35 -8.72 -13.53
CA SER A 190 22.51 -8.93 -12.35
C SER A 190 21.35 -7.93 -12.27
N ALA A 191 21.62 -6.64 -12.55
CA ALA A 191 20.59 -5.61 -12.62
C ALA A 191 19.50 -5.95 -13.63
N HIS A 192 19.86 -6.43 -14.83
CA HIS A 192 18.92 -6.81 -15.89
C HIS A 192 18.05 -8.01 -15.48
N LEU A 193 18.66 -9.03 -14.86
CA LEU A 193 17.93 -10.21 -14.38
C LEU A 193 16.87 -9.85 -13.34
N LEU A 194 17.24 -9.06 -12.32
CA LEU A 194 16.33 -8.66 -11.26
C LEU A 194 15.24 -7.70 -11.75
N SER A 195 15.61 -6.71 -12.58
CA SER A 195 14.67 -5.76 -13.17
C SER A 195 13.70 -6.44 -14.12
N GLY A 196 14.17 -7.37 -14.95
CA GLY A 196 13.32 -8.17 -15.83
C GLY A 196 12.31 -9.02 -15.07
N GLY A 197 12.76 -9.67 -13.99
CA GLY A 197 11.88 -10.42 -13.10
C GLY A 197 10.80 -9.54 -12.46
N LEU A 198 11.19 -8.35 -11.97
CA LEU A 198 10.26 -7.39 -11.37
C LEU A 198 9.25 -6.85 -12.40
N LEU A 199 9.70 -6.57 -13.63
CA LEU A 199 8.86 -6.12 -14.74
C LEU A 199 7.79 -7.17 -15.08
N VAL A 200 8.20 -8.44 -15.23
CA VAL A 200 7.27 -9.56 -15.53
C VAL A 200 6.27 -9.73 -14.38
N LEU A 201 6.74 -9.71 -13.13
CA LEU A 201 5.85 -9.82 -11.97
C LEU A 201 4.83 -8.68 -11.93
N SER A 202 5.27 -7.44 -12.14
CA SER A 202 4.39 -6.26 -12.15
C SER A 202 3.36 -6.34 -13.28
N PHE A 203 3.77 -6.78 -14.46
CA PHE A 203 2.86 -6.97 -15.59
C PHE A 203 1.80 -8.02 -15.28
N ILE A 204 2.17 -9.17 -14.72
CA ILE A 204 1.24 -10.24 -14.33
C ILE A 204 0.24 -9.73 -13.30
N LEU A 205 0.70 -8.99 -12.28
CA LEU A 205 -0.17 -8.43 -11.26
C LEU A 205 -1.19 -7.45 -11.85
N LEU A 206 -0.76 -6.54 -12.70
CA LEU A 206 -1.67 -5.59 -13.37
C LEU A 206 -2.64 -6.31 -14.31
N ALA A 207 -2.16 -7.27 -15.11
CA ALA A 207 -3.00 -8.06 -15.99
C ALA A 207 -4.10 -8.81 -15.20
N ALA A 208 -3.77 -9.35 -14.03
CA ALA A 208 -4.73 -10.02 -13.16
C ALA A 208 -5.83 -9.06 -12.66
N VAL A 209 -5.48 -7.81 -12.30
CA VAL A 209 -6.47 -6.77 -11.92
C VAL A 209 -7.40 -6.46 -13.08
N TYR A 210 -6.85 -6.19 -14.26
CA TYR A 210 -7.69 -5.87 -15.42
C TYR A 210 -8.59 -7.03 -15.83
N ALA A 211 -8.10 -8.26 -15.77
CA ALA A 211 -8.89 -9.45 -16.05
C ALA A 211 -10.02 -9.65 -15.03
N SER A 212 -9.74 -9.46 -13.75
CA SER A 212 -10.73 -9.52 -12.67
C SER A 212 -11.81 -8.46 -12.82
N ASN A 213 -11.43 -7.21 -13.10
CA ASN A 213 -12.37 -6.11 -13.26
C ASN A 213 -13.30 -6.29 -14.47
N LYS A 214 -12.84 -6.88 -15.59
CA LYS A 214 -13.69 -7.23 -16.72
C LYS A 214 -14.78 -8.24 -16.33
N ARG A 215 -14.44 -9.26 -15.55
CA ARG A 215 -15.37 -10.31 -15.12
C ARG A 215 -16.49 -9.75 -14.23
N PHE A 216 -16.20 -8.75 -13.40
CA PHE A 216 -17.22 -8.08 -12.57
C PHE A 216 -18.12 -7.12 -13.36
N ARG A 217 -17.65 -6.53 -14.46
CA ARG A 217 -18.47 -5.66 -15.33
C ARG A 217 -19.49 -6.47 -16.15
N VAL A 218 -19.16 -7.68 -16.57
CA VAL A 218 -20.06 -8.56 -17.37
C VAL A 218 -21.21 -9.10 -16.51
N LEU A 219 -21.05 -9.20 -15.19
CA LEU A 219 -22.10 -9.63 -14.27
C LEU A 219 -23.09 -8.52 -13.89
N LYS A 220 -22.93 -7.29 -14.41
CA LYS A 220 -23.84 -6.15 -14.18
C LYS A 220 -24.80 -5.87 -15.34
N LEU A 221 -24.84 -6.72 -16.36
CA LEU A 221 -25.86 -6.77 -17.41
C LEU A 221 -26.86 -7.88 -17.12
#